data_6d6d5263d91330c56294c7ae8272909e
#
_entry.id   6d6d5263d91330c56294c7ae8272909e
#
_cell.length_a   1.000
_cell.length_b   1.000
_cell.length_c   1.000
_cell.angle_alpha   90.00
_cell.angle_beta   90.00
_cell.angle_gamma   90.00
#
_symmetry.space_group_name_H-M   'P 1'
#
loop_
_entity.id
_entity.type
_entity.pdbx_description
1 polymer ?
#
loop_
_entity_poly.entity_id
_entity_poly.type
_entity_poly.pdbx_seq_one_letter_code
_entity_poly.pdbx_strand_id
1 'polypeptide(L)'
;MDIYQEQIASNIEAQLTSAGMTLSQLVQFYGSKNSALLNLSAEQYAQFSRYYDLLIAQDYSTFSKGKLLENITSVLFQNSLFYIRRNCRTCTNELDLLVEWSEISRLSLINQGFPCFGDSFICECKNYSSAVDVTYVGKFFSLLHLANTYLGIMIAWDGITGHNTWKDAKGLLRKIALGAQTFIVIIDKHELQD
;
A
#
# COMPACT_ATOMS: atom_id res chain seq x y z
N MET A 1 -24.40 -18.64 -5.61
CA MET A 1 -23.11 -19.02 -6.23
C MET A 1 -23.45 -19.49 -7.63
N ASP A 2 -22.80 -18.98 -8.64
CA ASP A 2 -23.11 -19.28 -10.05
C ASP A 2 -22.64 -20.72 -10.36
N ILE A 3 -23.45 -21.51 -11.09
CA ILE A 3 -23.13 -22.88 -11.52
C ILE A 3 -21.74 -22.96 -12.16
N TYR A 4 -21.32 -21.90 -12.83
CA TYR A 4 -20.00 -21.79 -13.45
C TYR A 4 -18.86 -21.73 -12.41
N GLN A 5 -19.08 -21.04 -11.29
CA GLN A 5 -18.10 -20.94 -10.19
C GLN A 5 -17.95 -22.27 -9.44
N GLU A 6 -19.06 -23.01 -9.25
CA GLU A 6 -19.02 -24.35 -8.64
C GLU A 6 -18.26 -25.35 -9.52
N GLN A 7 -18.42 -25.26 -10.84
CA GLN A 7 -17.71 -26.12 -11.78
C GLN A 7 -16.20 -25.85 -11.83
N ILE A 8 -15.80 -24.57 -11.74
CA ILE A 8 -14.38 -24.20 -11.63
C ILE A 8 -13.81 -24.71 -10.32
N ALA A 9 -14.48 -24.50 -9.18
CA ALA A 9 -14.03 -24.97 -7.88
C ALA A 9 -13.84 -26.50 -7.86
N SER A 10 -14.82 -27.26 -8.37
CA SER A 10 -14.74 -28.71 -8.47
C SER A 10 -13.59 -29.19 -9.36
N ASN A 11 -13.32 -28.52 -10.47
CA ASN A 11 -12.18 -28.85 -11.34
C ASN A 11 -10.83 -28.57 -10.65
N ILE A 12 -10.72 -27.47 -9.90
CA ILE A 12 -9.51 -27.15 -9.14
C ILE A 12 -9.28 -28.21 -8.06
N GLU A 13 -10.30 -28.58 -7.30
CA GLU A 13 -10.21 -29.61 -6.26
C GLU A 13 -9.78 -30.98 -6.84
N ALA A 14 -10.34 -31.37 -7.99
CA ALA A 14 -9.97 -32.61 -8.66
C ALA A 14 -8.48 -32.59 -9.11
N GLN A 15 -8.00 -31.49 -9.64
CA GLN A 15 -6.58 -31.32 -10.04
C GLN A 15 -5.64 -31.34 -8.83
N LEU A 16 -6.01 -30.67 -7.74
CA LEU A 16 -5.22 -30.68 -6.50
C LEU A 16 -5.15 -32.09 -5.90
N THR A 17 -6.28 -32.80 -5.85
CA THR A 17 -6.36 -34.18 -5.37
C THR A 17 -5.46 -35.11 -6.21
N SER A 18 -5.49 -34.96 -7.54
CA SER A 18 -4.65 -35.76 -8.45
C SER A 18 -3.15 -35.45 -8.26
N ALA A 19 -2.81 -34.23 -7.84
CA ALA A 19 -1.43 -33.81 -7.53
C ALA A 19 -1.00 -34.18 -6.09
N GLY A 20 -1.87 -34.78 -5.28
CA GLY A 20 -1.62 -35.10 -3.87
C GLY A 20 -1.52 -33.84 -2.98
N MET A 21 -2.11 -32.74 -3.41
CA MET A 21 -2.10 -31.46 -2.70
C MET A 21 -3.50 -31.08 -2.21
N THR A 22 -3.55 -30.45 -1.05
CA THR A 22 -4.76 -29.77 -0.56
C THR A 22 -4.78 -28.30 -0.98
N LEU A 23 -5.95 -27.67 -0.99
CA LEU A 23 -6.09 -26.24 -1.23
C LEU A 23 -5.25 -25.41 -0.22
N SER A 24 -5.23 -25.83 1.06
CA SER A 24 -4.41 -25.19 2.10
C SER A 24 -2.90 -25.25 1.78
N GLN A 25 -2.40 -26.37 1.28
CA GLN A 25 -1.00 -26.51 0.87
C GLN A 25 -0.68 -25.63 -0.34
N LEU A 26 -1.59 -25.54 -1.31
CA LEU A 26 -1.44 -24.63 -2.44
C LEU A 26 -1.36 -23.16 -1.99
N VAL A 27 -2.28 -22.76 -1.11
CA VAL A 27 -2.31 -21.39 -0.55
C VAL A 27 -1.04 -21.11 0.26
N GLN A 28 -0.57 -22.05 1.07
CA GLN A 28 0.67 -21.93 1.83
C GLN A 28 1.90 -21.83 0.92
N PHE A 29 1.93 -22.59 -0.17
CA PHE A 29 2.99 -22.50 -1.18
C PHE A 29 3.02 -21.13 -1.87
N TYR A 30 1.85 -20.60 -2.26
CA TYR A 30 1.79 -19.26 -2.83
C TYR A 30 2.03 -18.17 -1.78
N GLY A 31 1.62 -18.35 -0.54
CA GLY A 31 1.94 -17.45 0.57
C GLY A 31 3.44 -17.33 0.82
N SER A 32 4.18 -18.44 0.82
CA SER A 32 5.64 -18.43 0.93
C SER A 32 6.35 -17.82 -0.29
N LYS A 33 5.81 -17.99 -1.49
CA LYS A 33 6.29 -17.29 -2.70
C LYS A 33 5.94 -15.80 -2.67
N ASN A 34 4.80 -15.42 -2.11
CA ASN A 34 4.39 -14.02 -2.02
C ASN A 34 5.33 -13.20 -1.12
N SER A 35 5.92 -13.78 -0.08
CA SER A 35 6.96 -13.09 0.71
C SER A 35 8.20 -12.76 -0.13
N ALA A 36 8.57 -13.61 -1.08
CA ALA A 36 9.64 -13.31 -2.03
C ALA A 36 9.23 -12.28 -3.10
N LEU A 37 7.92 -12.20 -3.43
CA LEU A 37 7.38 -11.21 -4.37
C LEU A 37 7.28 -9.80 -3.76
N LEU A 38 7.37 -9.67 -2.44
CA LEU A 38 7.46 -8.38 -1.75
C LEU A 38 8.85 -7.76 -1.83
N ASN A 39 9.88 -8.56 -2.15
CA ASN A 39 11.22 -8.05 -2.37
C ASN A 39 11.29 -7.34 -3.73
N LEU A 40 11.96 -6.22 -3.77
CA LEU A 40 12.26 -5.54 -5.03
C LEU A 40 13.17 -6.43 -5.89
N SER A 41 12.87 -6.54 -7.18
CA SER A 41 13.82 -7.13 -8.14
C SER A 41 15.08 -6.25 -8.24
N ALA A 42 16.17 -6.80 -8.75
CA ALA A 42 17.40 -6.02 -8.95
C ALA A 42 17.17 -4.77 -9.81
N GLU A 43 16.30 -4.85 -10.81
CA GLU A 43 15.93 -3.73 -11.67
C GLU A 43 15.11 -2.67 -10.91
N GLN A 44 14.12 -3.11 -10.13
CA GLN A 44 13.32 -2.22 -9.29
C GLN A 44 14.19 -1.53 -8.23
N TYR A 45 15.11 -2.27 -7.61
CA TYR A 45 16.04 -1.70 -6.64
C TYR A 45 16.95 -0.64 -7.28
N ALA A 46 17.49 -0.91 -8.48
CA ALA A 46 18.28 0.06 -9.21
C ALA A 46 17.46 1.32 -9.57
N GLN A 47 16.19 1.14 -9.95
CA GLN A 47 15.29 2.25 -10.24
C GLN A 47 14.93 3.04 -9.00
N PHE A 48 14.64 2.36 -7.89
CA PHE A 48 14.40 2.97 -6.57
C PHE A 48 15.62 3.80 -6.15
N SER A 49 16.82 3.21 -6.14
CA SER A 49 18.06 3.89 -5.76
C SER A 49 18.30 5.15 -6.60
N ARG A 50 18.09 5.06 -7.92
CA ARG A 50 18.22 6.22 -8.80
C ARG A 50 17.26 7.35 -8.43
N TYR A 51 15.98 7.05 -8.18
CA TYR A 51 15.01 8.07 -7.79
C TYR A 51 15.33 8.63 -6.40
N TYR A 52 15.77 7.77 -5.49
CA TYR A 52 16.16 8.15 -4.14
C TYR A 52 17.35 9.12 -4.16
N ASP A 53 18.42 8.80 -4.90
CA ASP A 53 19.59 9.67 -5.07
C ASP A 53 19.22 11.04 -5.65
N LEU A 54 18.33 11.06 -6.64
CA LEU A 54 17.82 12.32 -7.20
C LEU A 54 16.98 13.10 -6.18
N LEU A 55 16.21 12.41 -5.32
CA LEU A 55 15.37 13.05 -4.30
C LEU A 55 16.21 13.73 -3.22
N ILE A 56 17.31 13.10 -2.79
CA ILE A 56 18.24 13.68 -1.80
C ILE A 56 19.14 14.76 -2.39
N ALA A 57 19.36 14.79 -3.70
CA ALA A 57 20.09 15.86 -4.36
C ALA A 57 19.35 17.20 -4.18
N GLN A 58 20.09 18.24 -3.75
CA GLN A 58 19.48 19.53 -3.34
C GLN A 58 18.96 20.39 -4.50
N ASP A 59 19.32 20.09 -5.74
CA ASP A 59 19.11 20.96 -6.91
C ASP A 59 17.72 20.89 -7.55
N TYR A 60 16.77 20.13 -6.97
CA TYR A 60 15.43 19.96 -7.53
C TYR A 60 14.39 20.86 -6.86
N SER A 61 13.47 21.37 -7.68
CA SER A 61 12.31 22.11 -7.18
C SER A 61 11.42 21.22 -6.30
N THR A 62 10.63 21.82 -5.40
CA THR A 62 9.67 21.10 -4.56
C THR A 62 8.71 20.22 -5.37
N PHE A 63 8.26 20.73 -6.53
CA PHE A 63 7.40 19.97 -7.46
C PHE A 63 8.11 18.73 -8.00
N SER A 64 9.36 18.88 -8.45
CA SER A 64 10.14 17.74 -8.97
C SER A 64 10.42 16.70 -7.90
N LYS A 65 10.68 17.12 -6.65
CA LYS A 65 10.86 16.21 -5.52
C LYS A 65 9.60 15.47 -5.15
N GLY A 66 8.43 16.12 -5.20
CA GLY A 66 7.13 15.45 -5.05
C GLY A 66 6.95 14.34 -6.07
N LYS A 67 7.25 14.62 -7.35
CA LYS A 67 7.14 13.63 -8.43
C LYS A 67 8.14 12.48 -8.30
N LEU A 68 9.34 12.73 -7.78
CA LEU A 68 10.30 11.66 -7.47
C LEU A 68 9.78 10.75 -6.37
N LEU A 69 9.18 11.31 -5.32
CA LEU A 69 8.60 10.54 -4.22
C LEU A 69 7.43 9.65 -4.69
N GLU A 70 6.54 10.18 -5.56
CA GLU A 70 5.49 9.37 -6.20
C GLU A 70 6.09 8.23 -7.06
N ASN A 71 7.18 8.47 -7.78
CA ASN A 71 7.85 7.45 -8.57
C ASN A 71 8.47 6.36 -7.67
N ILE A 72 9.14 6.74 -6.58
CA ILE A 72 9.64 5.81 -5.56
C ILE A 72 8.50 4.94 -5.03
N THR A 73 7.41 5.57 -4.59
CA THR A 73 6.23 4.87 -4.07
C THR A 73 5.67 3.87 -5.09
N SER A 74 5.61 4.27 -6.36
CA SER A 74 5.14 3.38 -7.41
C SER A 74 6.06 2.17 -7.62
N VAL A 75 7.37 2.32 -7.54
CA VAL A 75 8.32 1.21 -7.66
C VAL A 75 8.12 0.20 -6.54
N LEU A 76 7.86 0.65 -5.30
CA LEU A 76 7.63 -0.23 -4.14
C LEU A 76 6.43 -1.16 -4.34
N PHE A 77 5.39 -0.71 -5.04
CA PHE A 77 4.17 -1.50 -5.28
C PHE A 77 4.10 -2.13 -6.68
N GLN A 78 5.14 -1.95 -7.52
CA GLN A 78 5.16 -2.50 -8.88
C GLN A 78 5.56 -3.98 -8.87
N ASN A 79 4.62 -4.85 -8.46
CA ASN A 79 4.80 -6.30 -8.47
C ASN A 79 3.46 -7.00 -8.77
N SER A 80 3.47 -8.32 -8.86
CA SER A 80 2.28 -9.12 -9.21
C SER A 80 1.20 -9.17 -8.11
N LEU A 81 1.47 -8.62 -6.93
CA LEU A 81 0.51 -8.58 -5.83
C LEU A 81 -0.44 -7.39 -5.95
N PHE A 82 -0.10 -6.39 -6.77
CA PHE A 82 -0.82 -5.13 -6.85
C PHE A 82 -1.05 -4.68 -8.30
N TYR A 83 -2.17 -4.00 -8.49
CA TYR A 83 -2.44 -3.17 -9.67
C TYR A 83 -2.36 -1.70 -9.28
N ILE A 84 -1.54 -0.92 -9.97
CA ILE A 84 -1.29 0.49 -9.64
C ILE A 84 -1.98 1.39 -10.64
N ARG A 85 -2.74 2.37 -10.13
CA ARG A 85 -3.25 3.50 -10.90
C ARG A 85 -2.67 4.80 -10.34
N ARG A 86 -2.02 5.58 -11.21
CA ARG A 86 -1.40 6.86 -10.83
C ARG A 86 -2.27 8.03 -11.21
N ASN A 87 -2.16 9.13 -10.45
CA ASN A 87 -2.82 10.41 -10.73
C ASN A 87 -4.32 10.23 -10.99
N CYS A 88 -4.98 9.43 -10.16
CA CYS A 88 -6.43 9.25 -10.26
C CYS A 88 -7.12 10.53 -9.82
N ARG A 89 -7.88 11.15 -10.73
CA ARG A 89 -8.70 12.32 -10.40
C ARG A 89 -10.08 11.88 -10.00
N THR A 90 -10.48 12.24 -8.80
CA THR A 90 -11.89 12.25 -8.39
C THR A 90 -12.49 13.62 -8.72
N CYS A 91 -13.80 13.78 -8.57
CA CYS A 91 -14.47 15.07 -8.82
C CYS A 91 -13.92 16.22 -7.95
N THR A 92 -13.29 15.91 -6.83
CA THR A 92 -12.86 16.89 -5.81
C THR A 92 -11.39 16.81 -5.42
N ASN A 93 -10.71 15.69 -5.72
CA ASN A 93 -9.35 15.44 -5.26
C ASN A 93 -8.52 14.71 -6.33
N GLU A 94 -7.21 14.92 -6.28
CA GLU A 94 -6.22 14.14 -7.01
C GLU A 94 -5.59 13.15 -6.02
N LEU A 95 -5.53 11.86 -6.43
CA LEU A 95 -4.87 10.80 -5.68
C LEU A 95 -3.51 10.55 -6.31
N ASP A 96 -2.44 10.53 -5.53
CA ASP A 96 -1.11 10.23 -6.05
C ASP A 96 -1.06 8.81 -6.61
N LEU A 97 -1.45 7.81 -5.80
CA LEU A 97 -1.57 6.42 -6.23
C LEU A 97 -2.80 5.75 -5.61
N LEU A 98 -3.54 5.02 -6.42
CA LEU A 98 -4.50 4.01 -6.00
C LEU A 98 -3.88 2.64 -6.27
N VAL A 99 -3.81 1.79 -5.26
CA VAL A 99 -3.23 0.45 -5.32
C VAL A 99 -4.32 -0.56 -5.03
N GLU A 100 -4.62 -1.42 -6.00
CA GLU A 100 -5.61 -2.48 -5.88
C GLU A 100 -4.90 -3.81 -5.62
N TRP A 101 -5.43 -4.63 -4.71
CA TRP A 101 -4.93 -5.98 -4.49
C TRP A 101 -5.23 -6.88 -5.69
N SER A 102 -4.25 -7.65 -6.16
CA SER A 102 -4.55 -8.72 -7.11
C SER A 102 -5.40 -9.81 -6.45
N GLU A 103 -6.10 -10.63 -7.25
CA GLU A 103 -6.93 -11.73 -6.74
C GLU A 103 -6.11 -12.69 -5.88
N ILE A 104 -4.86 -12.99 -6.28
CA ILE A 104 -3.95 -13.86 -5.55
C ILE A 104 -3.62 -13.27 -4.17
N SER A 105 -3.37 -11.96 -4.10
CA SER A 105 -3.08 -11.28 -2.84
C SER A 105 -4.28 -11.30 -1.91
N ARG A 106 -5.47 -11.06 -2.42
CA ARG A 106 -6.73 -11.08 -1.64
C ARG A 106 -6.98 -12.45 -1.03
N LEU A 107 -6.86 -13.51 -1.82
CA LEU A 107 -7.00 -14.88 -1.33
C LEU A 107 -5.96 -15.22 -0.27
N SER A 108 -4.71 -14.79 -0.47
CA SER A 108 -3.61 -15.01 0.49
C SER A 108 -3.87 -14.31 1.82
N LEU A 109 -4.32 -13.06 1.81
CA LEU A 109 -4.63 -12.29 3.00
C LEU A 109 -5.79 -12.89 3.80
N ILE A 110 -6.88 -13.26 3.14
CA ILE A 110 -8.05 -13.89 3.77
C ILE A 110 -7.65 -15.20 4.45
N ASN A 111 -6.87 -16.05 3.79
CA ASN A 111 -6.46 -17.33 4.34
C ASN A 111 -5.45 -17.22 5.49
N GLN A 112 -4.72 -16.12 5.59
CA GLN A 112 -3.81 -15.85 6.71
C GLN A 112 -4.49 -15.17 7.89
N GLY A 113 -5.81 -14.95 7.82
CA GLY A 113 -6.57 -14.29 8.88
C GLY A 113 -6.28 -12.79 9.02
N PHE A 114 -5.66 -12.18 8.01
CA PHE A 114 -5.47 -10.73 8.01
C PHE A 114 -6.81 -10.01 7.80
N PRO A 115 -7.03 -8.87 8.46
CA PRO A 115 -8.23 -8.09 8.24
C PRO A 115 -8.30 -7.67 6.78
N CYS A 116 -9.48 -7.78 6.19
CA CYS A 116 -9.73 -7.28 4.85
C CYS A 116 -9.75 -5.75 4.90
N PHE A 117 -8.71 -5.12 4.41
CA PHE A 117 -8.61 -3.65 4.31
C PHE A 117 -9.37 -3.08 3.10
N GLY A 118 -10.29 -3.85 2.52
CA GLY A 118 -10.97 -3.52 1.27
C GLY A 118 -10.24 -4.06 0.05
N ASP A 119 -10.70 -3.65 -1.13
CA ASP A 119 -10.15 -4.11 -2.41
C ASP A 119 -8.92 -3.30 -2.86
N SER A 120 -8.71 -2.16 -2.22
CA SER A 120 -7.66 -1.21 -2.57
C SER A 120 -7.21 -0.39 -1.37
N PHE A 121 -6.07 0.26 -1.51
CA PHE A 121 -5.59 1.29 -0.60
C PHE A 121 -5.05 2.48 -1.39
N ILE A 122 -4.93 3.62 -0.71
CA ILE A 122 -4.45 4.86 -1.31
C ILE A 122 -3.08 5.17 -0.74
N CYS A 123 -2.14 5.57 -1.63
CA CYS A 123 -0.88 6.15 -1.21
C CYS A 123 -0.90 7.66 -1.48
N GLU A 124 -0.43 8.42 -0.51
CA GLU A 124 -0.29 9.88 -0.55
C GLU A 124 1.17 10.25 -0.27
N CYS A 125 1.76 11.08 -1.11
CA CYS A 125 3.17 11.48 -1.01
C CYS A 125 3.29 12.92 -0.55
N LYS A 126 4.03 13.16 0.53
CA LYS A 126 4.26 14.49 1.11
C LYS A 126 5.76 14.76 1.25
N ASN A 127 6.28 15.60 0.34
CA ASN A 127 7.66 16.06 0.38
C ASN A 127 7.72 17.51 0.89
N TYR A 128 7.43 17.68 2.17
CA TYR A 128 7.58 18.97 2.83
C TYR A 128 8.94 19.07 3.52
N SER A 129 9.40 20.30 3.76
CA SER A 129 10.60 20.58 4.53
C SER A 129 10.41 20.47 6.05
N SER A 130 9.27 19.97 6.49
CA SER A 130 8.91 19.76 7.89
C SER A 130 7.93 18.60 8.01
N ALA A 131 7.84 18.04 9.20
CA ALA A 131 6.90 16.97 9.50
C ALA A 131 5.44 17.36 9.18
N VAL A 132 4.70 16.42 8.60
CA VAL A 132 3.30 16.60 8.22
C VAL A 132 2.43 16.78 9.47
N ASP A 133 1.61 17.80 9.48
CA ASP A 133 0.76 18.14 10.62
C ASP A 133 -0.56 17.34 10.65
N VAL A 134 -1.30 17.55 11.73
CA VAL A 134 -2.61 16.92 11.98
C VAL A 134 -3.64 17.21 10.91
N THR A 135 -3.58 18.38 10.27
CA THR A 135 -4.54 18.84 9.24
C THR A 135 -4.46 17.95 8.00
N TYR A 136 -3.22 17.63 7.57
CA TYR A 136 -3.01 16.78 6.40
C TYR A 136 -3.39 15.32 6.67
N VAL A 137 -3.10 14.81 7.86
CA VAL A 137 -3.55 13.47 8.28
C VAL A 137 -5.08 13.41 8.30
N GLY A 138 -5.75 14.44 8.80
CA GLY A 138 -7.21 14.54 8.80
C GLY A 138 -7.80 14.60 7.38
N LYS A 139 -7.18 15.36 6.47
CA LYS A 139 -7.58 15.41 5.06
C LYS A 139 -7.42 14.04 4.39
N PHE A 140 -6.30 13.37 4.63
CA PHE A 140 -6.06 12.05 4.07
C PHE A 140 -7.05 11.02 4.60
N PHE A 141 -7.36 11.04 5.90
CA PHE A 141 -8.42 10.20 6.47
C PHE A 141 -9.78 10.46 5.81
N SER A 142 -10.15 11.72 5.62
CA SER A 142 -11.40 12.07 4.93
C SER A 142 -11.44 11.53 3.50
N LEU A 143 -10.31 11.53 2.80
CA LEU A 143 -10.18 10.99 1.47
C LEU A 143 -10.36 9.46 1.47
N LEU A 144 -9.72 8.74 2.40
CA LEU A 144 -9.89 7.29 2.57
C LEU A 144 -11.35 6.93 2.83
N HIS A 145 -12.02 7.70 3.70
CA HIS A 145 -13.42 7.49 4.03
C HIS A 145 -14.35 7.69 2.82
N LEU A 146 -14.12 8.76 2.03
CA LEU A 146 -14.88 9.04 0.80
C LEU A 146 -14.64 7.97 -0.29
N ALA A 147 -13.44 7.42 -0.35
CA ALA A 147 -13.08 6.35 -1.28
C ALA A 147 -13.50 4.94 -0.79
N ASN A 148 -14.11 4.85 0.40
CA ASN A 148 -14.49 3.59 1.05
C ASN A 148 -13.31 2.61 1.18
N THR A 149 -12.11 3.15 1.52
CA THR A 149 -10.90 2.37 1.78
C THR A 149 -10.54 2.44 3.26
N TYR A 150 -10.05 1.31 3.80
CA TYR A 150 -9.72 1.18 5.22
C TYR A 150 -8.22 1.19 5.49
N LEU A 151 -7.41 1.25 4.44
CA LEU A 151 -5.96 1.34 4.51
C LEU A 151 -5.48 2.53 3.67
N GLY A 152 -4.61 3.34 4.25
CA GLY A 152 -3.85 4.38 3.56
C GLY A 152 -2.37 4.26 3.88
N ILE A 153 -1.52 4.62 2.93
CA ILE A 153 -0.08 4.72 3.13
C ILE A 153 0.32 6.15 2.82
N MET A 154 0.88 6.85 3.79
CA MET A 154 1.39 8.19 3.60
C MET A 154 2.92 8.16 3.61
N ILE A 155 3.52 8.47 2.47
CA ILE A 155 4.96 8.65 2.36
C ILE A 155 5.26 10.10 2.71
N ALA A 156 5.70 10.34 3.94
CA ALA A 156 5.99 11.66 4.48
C ALA A 156 7.49 11.82 4.69
N TRP A 157 8.20 12.53 3.81
CA TRP A 157 9.66 12.59 3.80
C TRP A 157 10.27 12.92 5.16
N ASP A 158 9.75 13.94 5.84
CA ASP A 158 10.19 14.33 7.20
C ASP A 158 9.25 13.81 8.31
N GLY A 159 8.50 12.75 8.03
CA GLY A 159 7.58 12.12 8.96
C GLY A 159 6.36 12.98 9.31
N ILE A 160 5.75 12.70 10.46
CA ILE A 160 4.57 13.38 10.96
C ILE A 160 4.81 14.00 12.34
N THR A 161 4.05 15.05 12.68
CA THR A 161 4.16 15.73 13.97
C THR A 161 3.68 14.85 15.13
N GLY A 162 4.23 15.09 16.33
CA GLY A 162 3.83 14.48 17.59
C GLY A 162 5.01 13.98 18.42
N HIS A 163 5.25 14.63 19.57
CA HIS A 163 6.29 14.23 20.52
C HIS A 163 5.92 13.02 21.35
N ASN A 164 4.63 12.73 21.48
CA ASN A 164 4.14 11.53 22.12
C ASN A 164 3.00 10.90 21.32
N THR A 165 2.64 9.70 21.75
CA THR A 165 1.76 8.82 21.01
C THR A 165 0.30 9.26 20.91
N TRP A 166 -0.11 10.30 21.66
CA TRP A 166 -1.50 10.76 21.72
C TRP A 166 -1.70 12.22 21.35
N LYS A 167 -0.62 12.91 20.93
CA LYS A 167 -0.67 14.32 20.53
C LYS A 167 -0.43 14.49 19.04
N ASP A 168 -0.96 15.58 18.49
CA ASP A 168 -0.80 16.02 17.11
C ASP A 168 -1.18 14.92 16.09
N ALA A 169 -0.47 14.80 14.99
CA ALA A 169 -0.74 13.85 13.92
C ALA A 169 -0.66 12.39 14.40
N LYS A 170 0.32 12.04 15.22
CA LYS A 170 0.44 10.69 15.81
C LYS A 170 -0.77 10.33 16.68
N GLY A 171 -1.26 11.29 17.46
CA GLY A 171 -2.47 11.10 18.26
C GLY A 171 -3.73 10.93 17.42
N LEU A 172 -3.84 11.67 16.32
CA LEU A 172 -4.97 11.54 15.40
C LEU A 172 -4.97 10.17 14.73
N LEU A 173 -3.83 9.67 14.24
CA LEU A 173 -3.73 8.33 13.65
C LEU A 173 -4.29 7.23 14.56
N ARG A 174 -3.95 7.27 15.84
CA ARG A 174 -4.45 6.30 16.81
C ARG A 174 -5.95 6.39 17.03
N LYS A 175 -6.48 7.61 17.13
CA LYS A 175 -7.92 7.83 17.26
C LYS A 175 -8.68 7.33 16.03
N ILE A 176 -8.13 7.54 14.82
CA ILE A 176 -8.70 7.05 13.57
C ILE A 176 -8.71 5.51 13.57
N ALA A 177 -7.59 4.87 13.91
CA ALA A 177 -7.50 3.41 13.95
C ALA A 177 -8.49 2.80 14.94
N LEU A 178 -8.60 3.36 16.13
CA LEU A 178 -9.50 2.84 17.18
C LEU A 178 -10.97 3.16 16.92
N GLY A 179 -11.29 4.36 16.43
CA GLY A 179 -12.67 4.80 16.30
C GLY A 179 -13.30 4.50 14.94
N ALA A 180 -12.51 4.54 13.86
CA ALA A 180 -13.00 4.37 12.50
C ALA A 180 -12.52 3.06 11.84
N GLN A 181 -11.71 2.26 12.52
CA GLN A 181 -11.11 1.04 11.97
C GLN A 181 -10.37 1.28 10.63
N THR A 182 -9.85 2.48 10.46
CA THR A 182 -9.08 2.90 9.29
C THR A 182 -7.62 3.03 9.69
N PHE A 183 -6.75 2.40 8.93
CA PHE A 183 -5.33 2.34 9.24
C PHE A 183 -4.56 3.21 8.26
N ILE A 184 -3.74 4.11 8.80
CA ILE A 184 -2.83 4.94 8.01
C ILE A 184 -1.41 4.59 8.44
N VAL A 185 -0.66 3.98 7.53
CA VAL A 185 0.76 3.68 7.72
C VAL A 185 1.56 4.89 7.26
N ILE A 186 2.50 5.33 8.08
CA ILE A 186 3.44 6.40 7.71
C ILE A 186 4.76 5.75 7.36
N ILE A 187 5.34 6.15 6.27
CA ILE A 187 6.70 5.78 5.85
C ILE A 187 7.48 7.07 5.68
N ASP A 188 8.55 7.25 6.43
CA ASP A 188 9.43 8.40 6.31
C ASP A 188 10.75 8.06 5.60
N LYS A 189 11.64 9.04 5.49
CA LYS A 189 12.93 8.87 4.82
C LYS A 189 13.84 7.81 5.47
N HIS A 190 13.70 7.55 6.77
CA HIS A 190 14.51 6.55 7.46
C HIS A 190 14.03 5.15 7.13
N GLU A 191 12.72 4.93 7.11
CA GLU A 191 12.11 3.66 6.71
C GLU A 191 12.28 3.35 5.21
N LEU A 192 12.51 4.38 4.39
CA LEU A 192 12.84 4.20 2.97
C LEU A 192 14.33 3.83 2.74
N GLN A 193 15.20 4.00 3.75
CA GLN A 193 16.62 3.65 3.67
C GLN A 193 16.90 2.20 4.08
N ASP A 194 16.05 1.61 4.95
CA ASP A 194 16.15 0.25 5.44
C ASP A 194 15.62 -0.79 4.42
#